data_00c7bc0b8378ef9e6770aee59c413c99
#
_entry.id   00c7bc0b8378ef9e6770aee59c413c99
#
_cell.length_a   1.000
_cell.length_b   1.000
_cell.length_c   1.000
_cell.angle_alpha   90.00
_cell.angle_beta   90.00
_cell.angle_gamma   90.00
#
_symmetry.space_group_name_H-M   'P 1'
#
loop_
_entity.id
_entity.type
_entity.pdbx_description
1 polymer ?
#
loop_
_entity_poly.entity_id
_entity_poly.type
_entity_poly.pdbx_seq_one_letter_code
_entity_poly.pdbx_strand_id
1 'polypeptide(L)'
;MRENARLAASLLSSLSDTEFTMAQGTLYIVSAPSGAGKSSLIQALLKTQPLYDTQVSVSHTTRAMRPGEAHGEHYFFVPVDEFKRMIEEDDFLEYAEVFGNYYGTSRAAIEQVLSTGVDVFLDIDWQGARQIRERMPQARSIFMLPPSQEELERRLRGRGQDSEEVIARRMKQAVAEMSHYAEYDYLIVNDDFDLALLDLKTIIRAERLRLSRQKVRHDALITKLLAD
;
A
#
# COMPACT_ATOMS: atom_id res chain seq x y z
N MET A 1 -55.65 0.76 13.57
CA MET A 1 -54.59 1.74 13.23
C MET A 1 -53.29 1.60 14.05
N ARG A 2 -53.32 1.14 15.31
CA ARG A 2 -52.08 0.99 16.13
C ARG A 2 -51.27 -0.29 15.84
N GLU A 3 -51.90 -1.32 15.27
CA GLU A 3 -51.24 -2.59 14.94
C GLU A 3 -50.38 -2.52 13.68
N ASN A 4 -50.85 -1.80 12.66
CA ASN A 4 -50.09 -1.57 11.42
C ASN A 4 -48.86 -0.68 11.62
N ALA A 5 -48.88 0.21 12.63
CA ALA A 5 -47.72 1.03 12.97
C ALA A 5 -46.60 0.22 13.68
N ARG A 6 -46.99 -0.82 14.46
CA ARG A 6 -46.05 -1.74 15.12
C ARG A 6 -45.41 -2.71 14.13
N LEU A 7 -46.16 -3.20 13.14
CA LEU A 7 -45.62 -4.04 12.07
C LEU A 7 -44.65 -3.26 11.16
N ALA A 8 -45.00 -2.01 10.83
CA ALA A 8 -44.10 -1.15 10.06
C ALA A 8 -42.81 -0.79 10.82
N ALA A 9 -42.91 -0.55 12.13
CA ALA A 9 -41.73 -0.29 12.97
C ALA A 9 -40.86 -1.54 13.14
N SER A 10 -41.43 -2.74 13.24
CA SER A 10 -40.73 -4.01 13.29
C SER A 10 -40.05 -4.35 11.97
N LEU A 11 -40.69 -4.04 10.84
CA LEU A 11 -40.08 -4.24 9.51
C LEU A 11 -38.96 -3.21 9.23
N LEU A 12 -39.07 -1.99 9.74
CA LEU A 12 -38.04 -0.98 9.63
C LEU A 12 -36.84 -1.26 10.55
N SER A 13 -37.05 -1.88 11.72
CA SER A 13 -35.95 -2.28 12.61
C SER A 13 -35.19 -3.51 12.09
N SER A 14 -35.85 -4.39 11.31
CA SER A 14 -35.20 -5.55 10.67
C SER A 14 -34.43 -5.20 9.40
N LEU A 15 -34.58 -3.99 8.84
CA LEU A 15 -33.88 -3.50 7.68
C LEU A 15 -32.61 -2.69 8.03
N SER A 16 -32.39 -2.38 9.33
CA SER A 16 -31.26 -1.58 9.78
C SER A 16 -29.99 -2.39 10.14
N ASP A 17 -30.04 -3.73 10.17
CA ASP A 17 -28.94 -4.57 10.62
C ASP A 17 -28.35 -5.48 9.53
N THR A 18 -28.59 -5.19 8.27
CA THR A 18 -27.69 -5.69 7.24
C THR A 18 -26.52 -4.69 7.10
N GLU A 19 -25.66 -4.66 8.11
CA GLU A 19 -24.29 -4.19 7.88
C GLU A 19 -23.78 -5.02 6.69
N PHE A 20 -23.74 -4.40 5.53
CA PHE A 20 -22.97 -4.91 4.41
C PHE A 20 -21.52 -4.93 4.89
N THR A 21 -21.09 -6.05 5.41
CA THR A 21 -19.70 -6.28 5.78
C THR A 21 -18.91 -6.26 4.47
N MET A 22 -18.51 -5.07 4.05
CA MET A 22 -17.66 -4.92 2.88
C MET A 22 -16.35 -5.68 3.15
N ALA A 23 -15.92 -6.49 2.20
CA ALA A 23 -14.62 -7.14 2.33
C ALA A 23 -13.54 -6.06 2.45
N GLN A 24 -12.81 -6.07 3.56
CA GLN A 24 -11.74 -5.10 3.83
C GLN A 24 -10.72 -5.08 2.68
N GLY A 25 -10.17 -3.91 2.32
CA GLY A 25 -9.08 -3.77 1.37
C GLY A 25 -7.79 -4.48 1.82
N THR A 26 -6.82 -4.62 0.91
CA THR A 26 -5.49 -5.19 1.24
C THR A 26 -4.47 -4.07 1.36
N LEU A 27 -3.62 -4.14 2.38
CA LEU A 27 -2.40 -3.34 2.44
C LEU A 27 -1.29 -4.06 1.68
N TYR A 28 -0.78 -3.42 0.62
CA TYR A 28 0.37 -3.89 -0.15
C TYR A 28 1.59 -3.04 0.17
N ILE A 29 2.66 -3.70 0.57
CA ILE A 29 3.98 -3.10 0.76
C ILE A 29 4.77 -3.39 -0.50
N VAL A 30 5.28 -2.37 -1.17
CA VAL A 30 6.15 -2.55 -2.33
C VAL A 30 7.50 -1.92 -2.03
N SER A 31 8.55 -2.71 -2.11
CA SER A 31 9.92 -2.26 -1.91
C SER A 31 10.80 -2.67 -3.08
N ALA A 32 11.80 -1.85 -3.34
CA ALA A 32 12.75 -2.07 -4.43
C ALA A 32 13.99 -1.19 -4.23
N PRO A 33 15.13 -1.57 -4.76
CA PRO A 33 16.28 -0.67 -4.81
C PRO A 33 15.98 0.55 -5.67
N SER A 34 16.62 1.67 -5.33
CA SER A 34 16.49 2.90 -6.10
C SER A 34 16.86 2.66 -7.58
N GLY A 35 15.97 3.04 -8.49
CA GLY A 35 16.18 2.83 -9.93
C GLY A 35 15.52 1.58 -10.51
N ALA A 36 14.96 0.67 -9.69
CA ALA A 36 14.31 -0.54 -10.18
C ALA A 36 12.96 -0.29 -10.91
N GLY A 37 12.38 0.92 -10.80
CA GLY A 37 11.13 1.28 -11.50
C GLY A 37 9.85 1.18 -10.65
N LYS A 38 9.95 0.99 -9.34
CA LYS A 38 8.84 0.81 -8.40
C LYS A 38 7.72 1.84 -8.56
N SER A 39 8.04 3.12 -8.42
CA SER A 39 7.02 4.19 -8.47
C SER A 39 6.35 4.29 -9.84
N SER A 40 7.10 4.03 -10.93
CA SER A 40 6.53 3.99 -12.29
C SER A 40 5.54 2.84 -12.44
N LEU A 41 5.85 1.67 -11.88
CA LEU A 41 4.98 0.49 -11.92
C LEU A 41 3.69 0.73 -11.13
N ILE A 42 3.79 1.27 -9.92
CA ILE A 42 2.62 1.62 -9.10
C ILE A 42 1.74 2.65 -9.80
N GLN A 43 2.33 3.69 -10.39
CA GLN A 43 1.56 4.69 -11.13
C GLN A 43 0.88 4.11 -12.38
N ALA A 44 1.54 3.21 -13.11
CA ALA A 44 0.93 2.52 -14.25
C ALA A 44 -0.23 1.62 -13.80
N LEU A 45 -0.10 0.93 -12.67
CA LEU A 45 -1.18 0.17 -12.05
C LEU A 45 -2.39 1.05 -11.79
N LEU A 46 -2.22 2.18 -11.07
CA LEU A 46 -3.32 3.10 -10.73
C LEU A 46 -4.04 3.64 -11.97
N LYS A 47 -3.29 3.92 -13.04
CA LYS A 47 -3.87 4.41 -14.30
C LYS A 47 -4.63 3.35 -15.10
N THR A 48 -4.23 2.08 -14.98
CA THR A 48 -4.72 1.00 -15.85
C THR A 48 -5.56 -0.06 -15.13
N GLN A 49 -5.84 0.13 -13.85
CA GLN A 49 -6.57 -0.83 -13.02
C GLN A 49 -7.99 -0.34 -12.67
N PRO A 50 -8.96 -0.45 -13.59
CA PRO A 50 -10.32 0.02 -13.35
C PRO A 50 -11.19 -0.97 -12.54
N LEU A 51 -10.72 -2.21 -12.32
CA LEU A 51 -11.53 -3.28 -11.71
C LEU A 51 -11.60 -3.21 -10.18
N TYR A 52 -10.66 -2.49 -9.54
CA TYR A 52 -10.57 -2.42 -8.09
C TYR A 52 -10.16 -1.02 -7.66
N ASP A 53 -10.77 -0.54 -6.61
CA ASP A 53 -10.36 0.72 -6.00
C ASP A 53 -9.02 0.51 -5.29
N THR A 54 -8.02 1.21 -5.76
CA THR A 54 -6.64 1.16 -5.26
C THR A 54 -6.08 2.56 -5.14
N GLN A 55 -5.32 2.81 -4.08
CA GLN A 55 -4.61 4.08 -3.91
C GLN A 55 -3.23 3.89 -3.30
N VAL A 56 -2.36 4.87 -3.46
CA VAL A 56 -1.10 4.97 -2.72
C VAL A 56 -1.37 5.70 -1.41
N SER A 57 -0.75 5.22 -0.33
CA SER A 57 -0.80 5.92 0.95
C SER A 57 -0.12 7.28 0.86
N VAL A 58 -0.73 8.26 1.49
CA VAL A 58 -0.13 9.57 1.71
C VAL A 58 0.54 9.57 3.09
N SER A 59 1.87 9.64 3.10
CA SER A 59 2.66 9.63 4.34
C SER A 59 2.72 11.00 5.00
N HIS A 60 2.98 11.04 6.30
CA HIS A 60 3.32 12.25 7.04
C HIS A 60 4.80 12.57 6.86
N THR A 61 5.16 13.84 6.86
CA THR A 61 6.56 14.29 6.84
C THR A 61 6.75 15.63 7.53
N THR A 62 7.92 15.79 8.14
CA THR A 62 8.37 17.08 8.71
C THR A 62 9.15 17.92 7.71
N ARG A 63 9.43 17.40 6.52
CA ARG A 63 10.06 18.14 5.43
C ARG A 63 9.17 19.31 4.99
N ALA A 64 9.78 20.45 4.73
CA ALA A 64 9.07 21.57 4.12
C ALA A 64 8.48 21.18 2.75
N MET A 65 7.26 21.66 2.49
CA MET A 65 6.57 21.49 1.21
C MET A 65 7.35 22.17 0.09
N ARG A 66 7.51 21.48 -1.04
CA ARG A 66 8.16 22.01 -2.24
C ARG A 66 7.15 22.69 -3.16
N PRO A 67 7.60 23.59 -4.07
CA PRO A 67 6.73 24.12 -5.11
C PRO A 67 6.09 22.99 -5.94
N GLY A 68 4.77 23.06 -6.11
CA GLY A 68 3.99 22.05 -6.83
C GLY A 68 3.50 20.88 -5.97
N GLU A 69 3.89 20.79 -4.70
CA GLU A 69 3.30 19.83 -3.76
C GLU A 69 2.07 20.42 -3.06
N ALA A 70 1.15 19.55 -2.62
CA ALA A 70 -0.03 19.91 -1.86
C ALA A 70 -0.16 19.03 -0.62
N HIS A 71 -0.57 19.64 0.50
CA HIS A 71 -0.86 18.93 1.75
C HIS A 71 -2.06 18.00 1.57
N GLY A 72 -1.90 16.74 2.02
CA GLY A 72 -2.94 15.72 1.88
C GLY A 72 -2.98 15.00 0.53
N GLU A 73 -2.23 15.48 -0.46
CA GLU A 73 -2.09 14.80 -1.76
C GLU A 73 -0.74 14.11 -1.91
N HIS A 74 0.35 14.84 -1.64
CA HIS A 74 1.72 14.34 -1.75
C HIS A 74 2.21 13.83 -0.40
N TYR A 75 2.03 14.62 0.63
CA TYR A 75 2.31 14.32 2.03
C TYR A 75 1.35 15.07 2.96
N PHE A 76 1.16 14.55 4.15
CA PHE A 76 0.69 15.34 5.28
C PHE A 76 1.92 16.03 5.89
N PHE A 77 2.12 17.32 5.56
CA PHE A 77 3.22 18.12 6.07
C PHE A 77 2.88 18.59 7.48
N VAL A 78 3.64 18.11 8.47
CA VAL A 78 3.41 18.42 9.89
C VAL A 78 4.67 18.96 10.56
N PRO A 79 4.56 19.77 11.62
CA PRO A 79 5.70 20.19 12.44
C PRO A 79 6.39 19.00 13.10
N VAL A 80 7.68 19.17 13.44
CA VAL A 80 8.47 18.13 14.13
C VAL A 80 7.84 17.73 15.46
N ASP A 81 7.33 18.69 16.23
CA ASP A 81 6.74 18.43 17.54
C ASP A 81 5.46 17.60 17.43
N GLU A 82 4.65 17.87 16.42
CA GLU A 82 3.46 17.08 16.12
C GLU A 82 3.83 15.66 15.69
N PHE A 83 4.81 15.51 14.80
CA PHE A 83 5.28 14.19 14.38
C PHE A 83 5.80 13.37 15.56
N LYS A 84 6.57 13.97 16.45
CA LYS A 84 7.09 13.30 17.66
C LYS A 84 5.96 12.88 18.61
N ARG A 85 4.95 13.73 18.80
CA ARG A 85 3.75 13.36 19.55
C ARG A 85 3.06 12.14 18.94
N MET A 86 2.88 12.10 17.61
CA MET A 86 2.31 10.94 16.92
C MET A 86 3.12 9.66 17.11
N ILE A 87 4.46 9.76 17.23
CA ILE A 87 5.30 8.61 17.60
C ILE A 87 4.99 8.13 19.03
N GLU A 88 4.91 9.06 20.00
CA GLU A 88 4.63 8.75 21.41
C GLU A 88 3.23 8.13 21.61
N GLU A 89 2.27 8.54 20.79
CA GLU A 89 0.88 8.03 20.76
C GLU A 89 0.73 6.72 19.96
N ASP A 90 1.83 6.15 19.40
CA ASP A 90 1.86 4.95 18.54
C ASP A 90 0.93 5.06 17.30
N ASP A 91 0.79 6.25 16.74
CA ASP A 91 -0.07 6.55 15.60
C ASP A 91 0.48 6.04 14.26
N PHE A 92 1.77 5.69 14.20
CA PHE A 92 2.40 5.24 12.98
C PHE A 92 2.51 3.71 12.88
N LEU A 93 2.23 3.18 11.71
CA LEU A 93 2.56 1.80 11.33
C LEU A 93 4.06 1.63 11.10
N GLU A 94 4.70 2.62 10.51
CA GLU A 94 6.13 2.74 10.35
C GLU A 94 6.54 4.20 10.35
N TYR A 95 7.76 4.47 10.78
CA TYR A 95 8.38 5.79 10.61
C TYR A 95 9.90 5.67 10.55
N ALA A 96 10.51 6.65 9.90
CA ALA A 96 11.97 6.77 9.79
C ALA A 96 12.41 8.23 9.75
N GLU A 97 13.64 8.48 10.18
CA GLU A 97 14.33 9.75 9.94
C GLU A 97 15.25 9.60 8.73
N VAL A 98 15.05 10.44 7.72
CA VAL A 98 15.83 10.45 6.49
C VAL A 98 16.32 11.87 6.21
N PHE A 99 17.64 12.07 6.20
CA PHE A 99 18.27 13.37 5.98
C PHE A 99 17.74 14.50 6.88
N GLY A 100 17.53 14.19 8.17
CA GLY A 100 17.05 15.16 9.15
C GLY A 100 15.56 15.50 9.08
N ASN A 101 14.77 14.76 8.29
CA ASN A 101 13.33 14.85 8.25
C ASN A 101 12.69 13.51 8.62
N TYR A 102 11.57 13.57 9.29
CA TYR A 102 10.78 12.39 9.61
C TYR A 102 9.79 12.10 8.49
N TYR A 103 9.54 10.81 8.28
CA TYR A 103 8.50 10.27 7.39
C TYR A 103 7.79 9.15 8.13
N GLY A 104 6.46 9.03 7.96
CA GLY A 104 5.71 7.97 8.64
C GLY A 104 4.34 7.74 8.03
N THR A 105 3.85 6.52 8.17
CA THR A 105 2.56 6.06 7.67
C THR A 105 1.57 5.93 8.82
N SER A 106 0.53 6.75 8.83
CA SER A 106 -0.49 6.75 9.89
C SER A 106 -1.31 5.46 9.89
N ARG A 107 -1.40 4.81 11.06
CA ARG A 107 -2.25 3.65 11.30
C ARG A 107 -3.72 3.94 11.01
N ALA A 108 -4.26 4.98 11.63
CA ALA A 108 -5.67 5.33 11.51
C ALA A 108 -6.06 5.65 10.06
N ALA A 109 -5.22 6.37 9.32
CA ALA A 109 -5.47 6.69 7.91
C ALA A 109 -5.53 5.42 7.04
N ILE A 110 -4.61 4.47 7.26
CA ILE A 110 -4.59 3.19 6.53
C ILE A 110 -5.83 2.35 6.87
N GLU A 111 -6.13 2.16 8.15
CA GLU A 111 -7.28 1.35 8.59
C GLU A 111 -8.60 1.92 8.10
N GLN A 112 -8.76 3.25 8.11
CA GLN A 112 -9.94 3.91 7.57
C GLN A 112 -10.14 3.59 6.08
N VAL A 113 -9.11 3.68 5.26
CA VAL A 113 -9.21 3.39 3.82
C VAL A 113 -9.48 1.91 3.58
N LEU A 114 -8.74 1.01 4.25
CA LEU A 114 -8.94 -0.43 4.11
C LEU A 114 -10.37 -0.85 4.50
N SER A 115 -10.98 -0.21 5.49
CA SER A 115 -12.36 -0.51 5.92
C SER A 115 -13.41 -0.25 4.84
N THR A 116 -13.11 0.63 3.88
CA THR A 116 -13.98 0.89 2.72
C THR A 116 -13.81 -0.11 1.57
N GLY A 117 -12.95 -1.12 1.71
CA GLY A 117 -12.68 -2.12 0.67
C GLY A 117 -11.65 -1.68 -0.37
N VAL A 118 -11.05 -0.50 -0.21
CA VAL A 118 -9.99 0.03 -1.09
C VAL A 118 -8.65 -0.61 -0.72
N ASP A 119 -7.90 -1.08 -1.72
CA ASP A 119 -6.54 -1.56 -1.53
C ASP A 119 -5.56 -0.39 -1.44
N VAL A 120 -4.61 -0.47 -0.51
CA VAL A 120 -3.62 0.59 -0.27
C VAL A 120 -2.22 0.09 -0.57
N PHE A 121 -1.46 0.88 -1.33
CA PHE A 121 -0.05 0.64 -1.62
C PHE A 121 0.85 1.53 -0.77
N LEU A 122 1.86 0.93 -0.14
CA LEU A 122 2.96 1.62 0.52
C LEU A 122 4.21 1.51 -0.35
N ASP A 123 4.71 2.66 -0.80
CA ASP A 123 6.00 2.78 -1.50
C ASP A 123 7.09 3.08 -0.46
N ILE A 124 7.61 2.05 0.20
CA ILE A 124 8.56 2.16 1.32
C ILE A 124 9.78 1.26 1.14
N ASP A 125 10.82 1.51 1.94
CA ASP A 125 12.01 0.66 1.96
C ASP A 125 11.82 -0.61 2.81
N TRP A 126 12.85 -1.46 2.85
CA TRP A 126 12.80 -2.72 3.59
C TRP A 126 12.69 -2.54 5.11
N GLN A 127 13.19 -1.42 5.66
CA GLN A 127 13.12 -1.13 7.10
C GLN A 127 11.68 -0.80 7.51
N GLY A 128 11.02 0.07 6.74
CA GLY A 128 9.60 0.36 6.91
C GLY A 128 8.74 -0.89 6.68
N ALA A 129 9.09 -1.71 5.68
CA ALA A 129 8.39 -2.97 5.42
C ALA A 129 8.44 -3.93 6.61
N ARG A 130 9.55 -4.03 7.32
CA ARG A 130 9.65 -4.84 8.55
C ARG A 130 8.71 -4.33 9.63
N GLN A 131 8.70 -3.03 9.91
CA GLN A 131 7.82 -2.44 10.91
C GLN A 131 6.34 -2.71 10.59
N ILE A 132 5.95 -2.54 9.32
CA ILE A 132 4.56 -2.82 8.88
C ILE A 132 4.21 -4.30 9.08
N ARG A 133 5.07 -5.24 8.69
CA ARG A 133 4.79 -6.68 8.83
C ARG A 133 4.61 -7.11 10.28
N GLU A 134 5.36 -6.52 11.21
CA GLU A 134 5.21 -6.77 12.64
C GLU A 134 3.87 -6.25 13.17
N ARG A 135 3.44 -5.07 12.73
CA ARG A 135 2.22 -4.40 13.20
C ARG A 135 0.94 -4.83 12.45
N MET A 136 1.08 -5.22 11.19
CA MET A 136 0.00 -5.68 10.30
C MET A 136 0.41 -6.95 9.53
N PRO A 137 0.46 -8.11 10.19
CA PRO A 137 0.92 -9.36 9.57
C PRO A 137 0.02 -9.85 8.42
N GLN A 138 -1.18 -9.30 8.28
CA GLN A 138 -2.07 -9.56 7.14
C GLN A 138 -1.69 -8.76 5.88
N ALA A 139 -0.80 -7.76 5.95
CA ALA A 139 -0.30 -7.04 4.79
C ALA A 139 0.39 -8.01 3.82
N ARG A 140 0.43 -7.64 2.54
CA ARG A 140 1.12 -8.39 1.50
C ARG A 140 2.33 -7.61 1.03
N SER A 141 3.48 -8.25 1.05
CA SER A 141 4.75 -7.61 0.71
C SER A 141 5.27 -8.09 -0.63
N ILE A 142 5.68 -7.14 -1.47
CA ILE A 142 6.17 -7.38 -2.83
C ILE A 142 7.54 -6.72 -2.94
N PHE A 143 8.56 -7.50 -3.27
CA PHE A 143 9.88 -6.97 -3.59
C PHE A 143 10.06 -6.91 -5.10
N MET A 144 10.63 -5.82 -5.61
CA MET A 144 10.93 -5.69 -7.02
C MET A 144 12.42 -5.61 -7.27
N LEU A 145 12.92 -6.49 -8.15
CA LEU A 145 14.31 -6.50 -8.60
C LEU A 145 14.45 -5.93 -10.01
N PRO A 146 15.57 -5.27 -10.33
CA PRO A 146 15.99 -5.07 -11.71
C PRO A 146 16.44 -6.41 -12.32
N PRO A 147 16.52 -6.53 -13.66
CA PRO A 147 16.97 -7.76 -14.31
C PRO A 147 18.46 -8.05 -14.10
N SER A 148 19.26 -6.99 -13.90
CA SER A 148 20.68 -7.09 -13.59
C SER A 148 21.21 -5.83 -12.91
N GLN A 149 22.43 -5.91 -12.37
CA GLN A 149 23.12 -4.74 -11.79
C GLN A 149 23.50 -3.75 -12.87
N GLU A 150 23.92 -4.20 -14.04
CA GLU A 150 24.27 -3.37 -15.18
C GLU A 150 23.07 -2.54 -15.67
N GLU A 151 21.91 -3.16 -15.75
CA GLU A 151 20.68 -2.46 -16.13
C GLU A 151 20.27 -1.45 -15.05
N LEU A 152 20.41 -1.79 -13.77
CA LEU A 152 20.16 -0.85 -12.68
C LEU A 152 21.08 0.37 -12.76
N GLU A 153 22.37 0.15 -12.97
CA GLU A 153 23.35 1.21 -13.15
C GLU A 153 23.00 2.09 -14.34
N ARG A 154 22.66 1.49 -15.48
CA ARG A 154 22.19 2.21 -16.67
C ARG A 154 20.98 3.10 -16.38
N ARG A 155 20.00 2.59 -15.63
CA ARG A 155 18.80 3.36 -15.22
C ARG A 155 19.15 4.52 -14.27
N LEU A 156 20.08 4.33 -13.35
CA LEU A 156 20.55 5.39 -12.45
C LEU A 156 21.29 6.49 -13.23
N ARG A 157 22.17 6.11 -14.16
CA ARG A 157 22.90 7.04 -15.04
C ARG A 157 21.95 7.82 -15.96
N GLY A 158 20.94 7.16 -16.49
CA GLY A 158 19.95 7.75 -17.40
C GLY A 158 19.12 8.91 -16.81
N ARG A 159 19.12 9.07 -15.47
CA ARG A 159 18.49 10.22 -14.81
C ARG A 159 19.29 11.52 -14.94
N GLY A 160 20.60 11.44 -15.28
CA GLY A 160 21.44 12.58 -15.61
C GLY A 160 21.69 13.58 -14.48
N GLN A 161 21.39 13.20 -13.23
CA GLN A 161 21.42 14.11 -12.08
C GLN A 161 22.56 13.83 -11.09
N ASP A 162 23.28 12.70 -11.25
CA ASP A 162 24.25 12.21 -10.27
C ASP A 162 25.66 12.13 -10.84
N SER A 163 26.66 12.44 -10.01
CA SER A 163 28.08 12.18 -10.33
C SER A 163 28.41 10.69 -10.26
N GLU A 164 29.52 10.27 -10.85
CA GLU A 164 30.03 8.88 -10.80
C GLU A 164 30.14 8.35 -9.37
N GLU A 165 30.59 9.17 -8.44
CA GLU A 165 30.74 8.81 -7.03
C GLU A 165 29.38 8.56 -6.38
N VAL A 166 28.37 9.37 -6.72
CA VAL A 166 26.99 9.20 -6.23
C VAL A 166 26.40 7.93 -6.80
N ILE A 167 26.62 7.63 -8.09
CA ILE A 167 26.15 6.39 -8.73
C ILE A 167 26.78 5.18 -8.06
N ALA A 168 28.10 5.15 -7.86
CA ALA A 168 28.78 4.05 -7.20
C ALA A 168 28.25 3.80 -5.78
N ARG A 169 28.00 4.86 -5.02
CA ARG A 169 27.39 4.76 -3.68
C ARG A 169 25.97 4.19 -3.75
N ARG A 170 25.15 4.67 -4.69
CA ARG A 170 23.78 4.16 -4.90
C ARG A 170 23.76 2.70 -5.31
N MET A 171 24.68 2.26 -6.16
CA MET A 171 24.82 0.86 -6.55
C MET A 171 25.15 -0.02 -5.34
N LYS A 172 26.09 0.41 -4.49
CA LYS A 172 26.41 -0.32 -3.26
C LYS A 172 25.20 -0.43 -2.31
N GLN A 173 24.43 0.66 -2.16
CA GLN A 173 23.21 0.66 -1.36
C GLN A 173 22.15 -0.26 -1.97
N ALA A 174 21.97 -0.22 -3.30
CA ALA A 174 21.01 -1.06 -4.00
C ALA A 174 21.30 -2.56 -3.82
N VAL A 175 22.58 -2.98 -3.85
CA VAL A 175 22.94 -4.38 -3.58
C VAL A 175 22.58 -4.78 -2.15
N ALA A 176 22.82 -3.89 -1.16
CA ALA A 176 22.41 -4.13 0.22
C ALA A 176 20.88 -4.22 0.37
N GLU A 177 20.13 -3.32 -0.30
CA GLU A 177 18.66 -3.35 -0.30
C GLU A 177 18.12 -4.64 -0.95
N MET A 178 18.71 -5.07 -2.08
CA MET A 178 18.32 -6.31 -2.77
C MET A 178 18.50 -7.56 -1.92
N SER A 179 19.44 -7.59 -0.97
CA SER A 179 19.64 -8.75 -0.09
C SER A 179 18.44 -9.07 0.80
N HIS A 180 17.50 -8.13 0.98
CA HIS A 180 16.28 -8.29 1.76
C HIS A 180 15.11 -8.93 1.00
N TYR A 181 15.27 -9.29 -0.29
CA TYR A 181 14.20 -9.83 -1.12
C TYR A 181 13.50 -11.07 -0.50
N ALA A 182 14.25 -11.90 0.18
CA ALA A 182 13.73 -13.14 0.78
C ALA A 182 12.78 -12.93 1.98
N GLU A 183 12.65 -11.68 2.45
CA GLU A 183 11.73 -11.32 3.52
C GLU A 183 10.30 -11.06 3.03
N TYR A 184 10.06 -11.08 1.72
CA TYR A 184 8.79 -10.67 1.09
C TYR A 184 7.96 -11.86 0.64
N ASP A 185 6.64 -11.66 0.54
CA ASP A 185 5.69 -12.68 0.07
C ASP A 185 5.79 -12.92 -1.43
N TYR A 186 6.11 -11.88 -2.21
CA TYR A 186 6.16 -11.90 -3.66
C TYR A 186 7.43 -11.24 -4.19
N LEU A 187 7.93 -11.75 -5.30
CA LEU A 187 9.07 -11.19 -6.03
C LEU A 187 8.67 -10.90 -7.48
N ILE A 188 8.91 -9.66 -7.93
CA ILE A 188 8.75 -9.25 -9.34
C ILE A 188 10.12 -8.88 -9.89
N VAL A 189 10.50 -9.42 -11.05
CA VAL A 189 11.68 -8.98 -11.79
C VAL A 189 11.23 -8.04 -12.90
N ASN A 190 11.65 -6.75 -12.82
CA ASN A 190 11.28 -5.72 -13.78
C ASN A 190 12.28 -5.68 -14.95
N ASP A 191 12.29 -6.77 -15.73
CA ASP A 191 13.01 -6.88 -16.98
C ASP A 191 12.18 -6.26 -18.13
N ASP A 192 10.97 -6.74 -18.31
CA ASP A 192 9.94 -6.15 -19.16
C ASP A 192 8.89 -5.46 -18.32
N PHE A 193 8.63 -4.17 -18.59
CA PHE A 193 7.73 -3.35 -17.81
C PHE A 193 6.27 -3.82 -17.86
N ASP A 194 5.81 -4.27 -19.04
CA ASP A 194 4.42 -4.69 -19.22
C ASP A 194 4.17 -6.04 -18.54
N LEU A 195 5.15 -6.95 -18.57
CA LEU A 195 5.10 -8.21 -17.82
C LEU A 195 5.13 -7.95 -16.30
N ALA A 196 6.01 -7.07 -15.82
CA ALA A 196 6.05 -6.70 -14.40
C ALA A 196 4.73 -6.07 -13.92
N LEU A 197 4.08 -5.25 -14.78
CA LEU A 197 2.76 -4.69 -14.50
C LEU A 197 1.68 -5.77 -14.46
N LEU A 198 1.74 -6.74 -15.35
CA LEU A 198 0.83 -7.90 -15.38
C LEU A 198 1.01 -8.75 -14.11
N ASP A 199 2.24 -9.01 -13.68
CA ASP A 199 2.55 -9.75 -12.45
C ASP A 199 1.96 -9.03 -11.23
N LEU A 200 2.15 -7.70 -11.12
CA LEU A 200 1.58 -6.91 -10.04
C LEU A 200 0.03 -7.00 -10.03
N LYS A 201 -0.61 -6.88 -11.19
CA LYS A 201 -2.07 -7.04 -11.32
C LYS A 201 -2.52 -8.45 -10.95
N THR A 202 -1.74 -9.46 -11.30
CA THR A 202 -2.03 -10.87 -10.99
C THR A 202 -1.98 -11.13 -9.49
N ILE A 203 -1.00 -10.59 -8.79
CA ILE A 203 -0.90 -10.66 -7.33
C ILE A 203 -2.15 -10.06 -6.67
N ILE A 204 -2.54 -8.84 -7.06
CA ILE A 204 -3.72 -8.17 -6.51
C ILE A 204 -4.99 -9.01 -6.75
N ARG A 205 -5.14 -9.55 -7.97
CA ARG A 205 -6.28 -10.38 -8.31
C ARG A 205 -6.30 -11.67 -7.50
N ALA A 206 -5.17 -12.35 -7.34
CA ALA A 206 -5.05 -13.57 -6.54
C ALA A 206 -5.40 -13.34 -5.07
N GLU A 207 -4.89 -12.27 -4.46
CA GLU A 207 -5.21 -11.93 -3.07
C GLU A 207 -6.71 -11.61 -2.88
N ARG A 208 -7.35 -10.98 -3.85
CA ARG A 208 -8.81 -10.74 -3.82
C ARG A 208 -9.64 -12.00 -3.99
N LEU A 209 -9.11 -13.06 -4.63
CA LEU A 209 -9.80 -14.34 -4.81
C LEU A 209 -9.62 -15.32 -3.63
N ARG A 210 -8.88 -14.96 -2.59
CA ARG A 210 -8.75 -15.81 -1.41
C ARG A 210 -10.10 -16.12 -0.79
N LEU A 211 -10.28 -17.37 -0.35
CA LEU A 211 -11.54 -17.86 0.20
C LEU A 211 -12.07 -16.95 1.33
N SER A 212 -11.20 -16.50 2.23
CA SER A 212 -11.56 -15.61 3.34
C SER A 212 -12.25 -14.32 2.88
N ARG A 213 -11.83 -13.77 1.74
CA ARG A 213 -12.40 -12.54 1.14
C ARG A 213 -13.66 -12.83 0.34
N GLN A 214 -13.63 -13.91 -0.45
CA GLN A 214 -14.76 -14.30 -1.29
C GLN A 214 -15.98 -14.73 -0.44
N LYS A 215 -15.75 -15.35 0.71
CA LYS A 215 -16.83 -15.67 1.67
C LYS A 215 -17.57 -14.42 2.12
N VAL A 216 -16.85 -13.39 2.54
CA VAL A 216 -17.47 -12.12 2.98
C VAL A 216 -18.20 -11.45 1.80
N ARG A 217 -17.55 -11.37 0.64
CA ARG A 217 -18.12 -10.72 -0.54
C ARG A 217 -19.39 -11.40 -1.06
N HIS A 218 -19.46 -12.71 -0.97
CA HIS A 218 -20.53 -13.53 -1.55
C HIS A 218 -21.40 -14.22 -0.48
N ASP A 219 -21.39 -13.73 0.76
CA ASP A 219 -22.09 -14.34 1.88
C ASP A 219 -23.57 -14.58 1.58
N ALA A 220 -24.29 -13.57 1.11
CA ALA A 220 -25.70 -13.68 0.75
C ALA A 220 -25.97 -14.72 -0.37
N LEU A 221 -25.08 -14.78 -1.38
CA LEU A 221 -25.17 -15.77 -2.45
C LEU A 221 -24.93 -17.18 -1.90
N ILE A 222 -23.87 -17.36 -1.11
CA ILE A 222 -23.51 -18.65 -0.53
C ILE A 222 -24.64 -19.14 0.39
N THR A 223 -25.16 -18.28 1.26
CA THR A 223 -26.30 -18.60 2.12
C THR A 223 -27.49 -19.05 1.31
N LYS A 224 -27.83 -18.33 0.23
CA LYS A 224 -28.97 -18.70 -0.64
C LYS A 224 -28.73 -20.03 -1.38
N LEU A 225 -27.51 -20.33 -1.79
CA LEU A 225 -27.19 -21.59 -2.49
C LEU A 225 -27.17 -22.80 -1.55
N LEU A 226 -26.97 -22.59 -0.26
CA LEU A 226 -26.96 -23.64 0.78
C LEU A 226 -28.27 -23.73 1.58
N ALA A 227 -29.24 -22.89 1.31
CA ALA A 227 -30.57 -23.01 1.89
C ALA A 227 -31.30 -24.19 1.26
N ASP A 228 -31.93 -25.06 2.10
CA ASP A 228 -32.76 -26.20 1.70
C ASP A 228 -34.06 -25.76 1.01
#